data_089438cb21b9bc50fa4ec09d3c5f6256
#
_entry.id   089438cb21b9bc50fa4ec09d3c5f6256
#
_cell.length_a   1.000
_cell.length_b   1.000
_cell.length_c   1.000
_cell.angle_alpha   90.00
_cell.angle_beta   90.00
_cell.angle_gamma   90.00
#
_symmetry.space_group_name_H-M   'P 1'
#
loop_
_entity.id
_entity.type
_entity.pdbx_description
1 polymer ?
#
loop_
_entity_poly.entity_id
_entity_poly.type
_entity_poly.pdbx_seq_one_letter_code
_entity_poly.pdbx_strand_id
1 'polypeptide(L)'
;MNILYHVPLSPFCRKVRLSLAEKKIEVQLVEERYWEGDADFLRRNPAGKVPVLKMGGEIYSESSAICEYLEDCFPEPRLLPRDAQARCEVRRLVCWFDDKFHHEVTANLLYERVNRKIHGSGYPVSANVKAGAKAIKFHLDYMTWLLDNRRWLAGDELSLADFSAAAQLSALDYICDVDWNRSAAVKDWY
;
A
#
# COMPACT_ATOMS: atom_id res chain seq x y z
N MET A 1 0.45 22.66 10.07
CA MET A 1 0.61 22.11 8.71
C MET A 1 0.89 20.62 8.85
N ASN A 2 0.12 19.78 8.14
CA ASN A 2 0.33 18.33 8.15
C ASN A 2 1.45 17.96 7.18
N ILE A 3 2.27 16.98 7.51
CA ILE A 3 3.41 16.54 6.69
C ILE A 3 3.38 15.02 6.60
N LEU A 4 3.53 14.49 5.38
CA LEU A 4 3.75 13.06 5.16
C LEU A 4 5.17 12.83 4.64
N TYR A 5 6.00 12.19 5.46
CA TYR A 5 7.30 11.68 5.05
C TYR A 5 7.09 10.37 4.29
N HIS A 6 7.51 10.33 3.03
CA HIS A 6 7.15 9.25 2.12
C HIS A 6 8.23 8.95 1.08
N VAL A 7 8.08 7.81 0.42
CA VAL A 7 8.76 7.47 -0.85
C VAL A 7 7.68 7.27 -1.92
N PRO A 8 7.80 7.89 -3.11
CA PRO A 8 6.75 7.86 -4.15
C PRO A 8 6.32 6.46 -4.61
N LEU A 9 7.27 5.52 -4.68
CA LEU A 9 7.00 4.13 -5.09
C LEU A 9 6.69 3.16 -3.94
N SER A 10 6.75 3.62 -2.69
CA SER A 10 6.35 2.78 -1.55
C SER A 10 4.84 2.52 -1.58
N PRO A 11 4.38 1.27 -1.68
CA PRO A 11 2.94 0.98 -1.65
C PRO A 11 2.29 1.39 -0.32
N PHE A 12 3.00 1.26 0.78
CA PHE A 12 2.53 1.70 2.10
C PHE A 12 2.31 3.23 2.16
N CYS A 13 3.20 4.01 1.53
CA CYS A 13 3.03 5.46 1.40
C CYS A 13 1.87 5.81 0.45
N ARG A 14 1.71 5.07 -0.65
CA ARG A 14 0.61 5.26 -1.60
C ARG A 14 -0.74 5.00 -0.93
N LYS A 15 -0.88 3.94 -0.12
CA LYS A 15 -2.09 3.66 0.65
C LYS A 15 -2.49 4.85 1.54
N VAL A 16 -1.55 5.41 2.30
CA VAL A 16 -1.82 6.58 3.16
C VAL A 16 -2.16 7.81 2.31
N ARG A 17 -1.48 8.03 1.19
CA ARG A 17 -1.79 9.15 0.28
C ARG A 17 -3.20 9.02 -0.31
N LEU A 18 -3.63 7.81 -0.70
CA LEU A 18 -5.00 7.56 -1.17
C LEU A 18 -6.02 7.86 -0.06
N SER A 19 -5.77 7.40 1.17
CA SER A 19 -6.65 7.66 2.32
C SER A 19 -6.77 9.16 2.63
N LEU A 20 -5.66 9.89 2.61
CA LEU A 20 -5.64 11.34 2.82
C LEU A 20 -6.40 12.07 1.70
N ALA A 21 -6.19 11.68 0.43
CA ALA A 21 -6.83 12.28 -0.72
C ALA A 21 -8.35 12.05 -0.70
N GLU A 22 -8.81 10.82 -0.42
CA GLU A 22 -10.23 10.48 -0.34
C GLU A 22 -10.93 11.30 0.76
N LYS A 23 -10.27 11.47 1.90
CA LYS A 23 -10.78 12.29 3.00
C LYS A 23 -10.57 13.80 2.81
N LYS A 24 -10.00 14.21 1.67
CA LYS A 24 -9.72 15.63 1.35
C LYS A 24 -8.85 16.32 2.39
N ILE A 25 -7.91 15.59 2.99
CA ILE A 25 -6.98 16.09 3.99
C ILE A 25 -5.72 16.58 3.28
N GLU A 26 -5.46 17.88 3.36
CA GLU A 26 -4.26 18.47 2.79
C GLU A 26 -3.02 18.12 3.62
N VAL A 27 -1.96 17.74 2.92
CA VAL A 27 -0.68 17.34 3.50
C VAL A 27 0.47 17.78 2.60
N GLN A 28 1.53 18.29 3.20
CA GLN A 28 2.79 18.49 2.50
C GLN A 28 3.50 17.14 2.36
N LEU A 29 3.87 16.77 1.14
CA LEU A 29 4.67 15.57 0.86
C LEU A 29 6.15 15.92 0.98
N VAL A 30 6.88 15.19 1.83
CA VAL A 30 8.32 15.30 1.99
C VAL A 30 8.95 13.94 1.69
N GLU A 31 9.79 13.89 0.65
CA GLU A 31 10.49 12.64 0.31
C GLU A 31 11.53 12.34 1.39
N GLU A 32 11.49 11.10 1.90
CA GLU A 32 12.37 10.61 2.97
C GLU A 32 13.18 9.42 2.52
N ARG A 33 14.49 9.59 2.49
CA ARG A 33 15.44 8.51 2.13
C ARG A 33 15.77 7.65 3.35
N TYR A 34 14.75 6.97 3.89
CA TYR A 34 14.83 6.18 5.13
C TYR A 34 16.00 5.19 5.17
N TRP A 35 16.51 4.74 4.01
CA TRP A 35 17.66 3.83 3.90
C TRP A 35 19.01 4.48 4.21
N GLU A 36 19.07 5.80 4.27
CA GLU A 36 20.28 6.54 4.66
C GLU A 36 20.48 6.56 6.18
N GLY A 37 19.46 6.18 6.95
CA GLY A 37 19.54 6.05 8.41
C GLY A 37 19.69 7.39 9.15
N ASP A 38 19.09 8.47 8.60
CA ASP A 38 19.16 9.80 9.21
C ASP A 38 18.68 9.80 10.66
N ALA A 39 19.47 10.37 11.57
CA ALA A 39 19.21 10.35 13.00
C ALA A 39 17.95 11.13 13.38
N ASP A 40 17.62 12.21 12.65
CA ASP A 40 16.42 13.00 12.89
C ASP A 40 15.19 12.24 12.46
N PHE A 41 15.27 11.47 11.37
CA PHE A 41 14.20 10.59 10.95
C PHE A 41 14.00 9.43 11.93
N LEU A 42 15.07 8.78 12.37
CA LEU A 42 14.99 7.69 13.37
C LEU A 42 14.38 8.14 14.71
N ARG A 43 14.58 9.41 15.11
CA ARG A 43 13.88 9.96 16.28
C ARG A 43 12.35 10.11 16.07
N ARG A 44 11.91 10.34 14.81
CA ARG A 44 10.46 10.38 14.46
C ARG A 44 9.87 8.99 14.36
N ASN A 45 10.61 8.06 13.78
CA ASN A 45 10.20 6.66 13.66
C ASN A 45 11.39 5.72 13.89
N PRO A 46 11.53 5.16 15.09
CA PRO A 46 12.62 4.22 15.40
C PRO A 46 12.66 2.96 14.53
N ALA A 47 11.54 2.59 13.87
CA ALA A 47 11.51 1.49 12.92
C ALA A 47 12.25 1.81 11.61
N GLY A 48 12.64 3.08 11.37
CA GLY A 48 13.37 3.50 10.18
C GLY A 48 12.61 3.23 8.87
N LYS A 49 11.29 3.39 8.88
CA LYS A 49 10.41 3.09 7.73
C LYS A 49 9.48 4.24 7.42
N VAL A 50 9.05 4.31 6.18
CA VAL A 50 7.99 5.21 5.72
C VAL A 50 6.70 4.40 5.42
N PRO A 51 5.49 5.01 5.53
CA PRO A 51 5.19 6.41 5.79
C PRO A 51 5.31 6.84 7.25
N VAL A 52 5.55 8.15 7.46
CA VAL A 52 5.40 8.80 8.76
C VAL A 52 4.54 10.05 8.55
N LEU A 53 3.44 10.17 9.28
CA LEU A 53 2.54 11.31 9.24
C LEU A 53 2.75 12.20 10.46
N LYS A 54 3.02 13.50 10.24
CA LYS A 54 2.96 14.53 11.27
C LYS A 54 1.66 15.30 11.12
N MET A 55 0.80 15.23 12.15
CA MET A 55 -0.52 15.88 12.14
C MET A 55 -0.88 16.36 13.56
N GLY A 56 -1.40 17.58 13.67
CA GLY A 56 -1.79 18.13 14.98
C GLY A 56 -0.63 18.32 15.97
N GLY A 57 0.61 18.30 15.50
CA GLY A 57 1.82 18.33 16.34
C GLY A 57 2.38 16.95 16.68
N GLU A 58 1.60 15.88 16.51
CA GLU A 58 1.95 14.50 16.83
C GLU A 58 2.52 13.76 15.62
N ILE A 59 3.22 12.66 15.89
CA ILE A 59 3.84 11.79 14.89
C ILE A 59 3.15 10.42 14.89
N TYR A 60 2.73 9.97 13.73
CA TYR A 60 2.11 8.68 13.51
C TYR A 60 2.95 7.88 12.51
N SER A 61 3.22 6.62 12.82
CA SER A 61 3.93 5.69 11.94
C SER A 61 3.10 4.42 11.72
N GLU A 62 3.54 3.57 10.79
CA GLU A 62 2.83 2.38 10.30
C GLU A 62 1.56 2.71 9.49
N SER A 63 1.58 2.34 8.21
CA SER A 63 0.54 2.75 7.26
C SER A 63 -0.87 2.32 7.68
N SER A 64 -1.02 1.14 8.28
CA SER A 64 -2.33 0.67 8.75
C SER A 64 -2.81 1.46 9.96
N ALA A 65 -1.91 1.74 10.93
CA ALA A 65 -2.25 2.56 12.09
C ALA A 65 -2.62 4.00 11.67
N ILE A 66 -1.89 4.59 10.72
CA ILE A 66 -2.21 5.91 10.17
C ILE A 66 -3.61 5.90 9.53
N CYS A 67 -3.93 4.88 8.70
CA CYS A 67 -5.25 4.81 8.06
C CYS A 67 -6.38 4.62 9.07
N GLU A 68 -6.21 3.79 10.11
CA GLU A 68 -7.18 3.62 11.20
C GLU A 68 -7.36 4.93 11.99
N TYR A 69 -6.28 5.63 12.31
CA TYR A 69 -6.34 6.95 12.95
C TYR A 69 -7.15 7.96 12.11
N LEU A 70 -6.93 7.97 10.79
CA LEU A 70 -7.68 8.84 9.88
C LEU A 70 -9.17 8.48 9.84
N GLU A 71 -9.54 7.18 9.95
CA GLU A 71 -10.94 6.75 10.06
C GLU A 71 -11.60 7.23 11.35
N ASP A 72 -10.89 7.16 12.47
CA ASP A 72 -11.41 7.60 13.76
C ASP A 72 -11.59 9.12 13.82
N CYS A 73 -10.63 9.89 13.29
CA CYS A 73 -10.67 11.36 13.32
C CYS A 73 -11.54 11.97 12.22
N PHE A 74 -11.63 11.33 11.06
CA PHE A 74 -12.36 11.80 9.87
C PHE A 74 -13.24 10.67 9.33
N PRO A 75 -14.39 10.40 9.97
CA PRO A 75 -15.19 9.22 9.67
C PRO A 75 -15.88 9.23 8.29
N GLU A 76 -15.87 10.37 7.58
CA GLU A 76 -16.48 10.46 6.25
C GLU A 76 -15.49 11.05 5.22
N PRO A 77 -15.41 10.52 4.00
CA PRO A 77 -16.06 9.27 3.54
C PRO A 77 -15.47 8.06 4.28
N ARG A 78 -16.34 7.08 4.57
CA ARG A 78 -15.99 5.90 5.34
C ARG A 78 -15.23 4.87 4.49
N LEU A 79 -14.06 4.45 4.97
CA LEU A 79 -13.25 3.38 4.35
C LEU A 79 -13.21 2.09 5.20
N LEU A 80 -13.76 2.14 6.42
CA LEU A 80 -13.99 0.98 7.29
C LEU A 80 -15.47 0.87 7.64
N PRO A 81 -16.16 -0.25 7.33
CA PRO A 81 -17.56 -0.45 7.65
C PRO A 81 -17.88 -0.35 9.15
N ARG A 82 -19.13 0.03 9.50
CA ARG A 82 -19.57 0.02 10.91
C ARG A 82 -19.80 -1.40 11.42
N ASP A 83 -20.32 -2.28 10.55
CA ASP A 83 -20.52 -3.67 10.90
C ASP A 83 -19.21 -4.38 11.20
N ALA A 84 -19.16 -5.14 12.30
CA ALA A 84 -17.95 -5.79 12.78
C ALA A 84 -17.47 -6.90 11.83
N GLN A 85 -18.38 -7.65 11.22
CA GLN A 85 -18.05 -8.72 10.28
C GLN A 85 -17.47 -8.16 8.98
N ALA A 86 -18.12 -7.14 8.40
CA ALA A 86 -17.64 -6.45 7.20
C ALA A 86 -16.27 -5.76 7.46
N ARG A 87 -16.10 -5.13 8.64
CA ARG A 87 -14.83 -4.53 9.04
C ARG A 87 -13.71 -5.57 9.19
N CYS A 88 -14.04 -6.76 9.71
CA CYS A 88 -13.09 -7.87 9.79
C CYS A 88 -12.61 -8.30 8.39
N GLU A 89 -13.52 -8.38 7.41
CA GLU A 89 -13.18 -8.74 6.03
C GLU A 89 -12.28 -7.68 5.38
N VAL A 90 -12.58 -6.38 5.57
CA VAL A 90 -11.71 -5.30 5.09
C VAL A 90 -10.29 -5.45 5.68
N ARG A 91 -10.17 -5.61 7.01
CA ARG A 91 -8.88 -5.77 7.68
C ARG A 91 -8.13 -7.02 7.25
N ARG A 92 -8.84 -8.12 7.04
CA ARG A 92 -8.25 -9.37 6.50
C ARG A 92 -7.63 -9.14 5.14
N LEU A 93 -8.30 -8.39 4.24
CA LEU A 93 -7.78 -8.06 2.92
C LEU A 93 -6.65 -7.02 2.98
N VAL A 94 -6.72 -6.04 3.88
CA VAL A 94 -5.58 -5.14 4.14
C VAL A 94 -4.35 -5.95 4.53
N CYS A 95 -4.46 -6.90 5.48
CA CYS A 95 -3.35 -7.79 5.85
C CYS A 95 -2.90 -8.65 4.65
N TRP A 96 -3.82 -9.15 3.82
CA TRP A 96 -3.46 -9.91 2.62
C TRP A 96 -2.55 -9.12 1.69
N PHE A 97 -2.88 -7.85 1.41
CA PHE A 97 -2.10 -7.03 0.49
C PHE A 97 -0.84 -6.45 1.13
N ASP A 98 -0.92 -6.01 2.38
CA ASP A 98 0.21 -5.40 3.08
C ASP A 98 1.27 -6.42 3.53
N ASP A 99 0.90 -7.68 3.74
CA ASP A 99 1.81 -8.74 4.18
C ASP A 99 2.03 -9.77 3.06
N LYS A 100 1.06 -10.64 2.80
CA LYS A 100 1.24 -11.76 1.86
C LYS A 100 1.58 -11.30 0.44
N PHE A 101 0.77 -10.42 -0.15
CA PHE A 101 1.04 -9.88 -1.48
C PHE A 101 2.38 -9.14 -1.52
N HIS A 102 2.62 -8.30 -0.51
CA HIS A 102 3.87 -7.55 -0.43
C HIS A 102 5.09 -8.47 -0.44
N HIS A 103 5.13 -9.49 0.43
CA HIS A 103 6.27 -10.40 0.52
C HIS A 103 6.43 -11.30 -0.71
N GLU A 104 5.33 -11.81 -1.26
CA GLU A 104 5.39 -12.75 -2.39
C GLU A 104 5.62 -12.05 -3.74
N VAL A 105 5.12 -10.81 -3.90
CA VAL A 105 5.13 -10.10 -5.18
C VAL A 105 5.97 -8.83 -5.12
N THR A 106 5.55 -7.82 -4.35
CA THR A 106 6.13 -6.47 -4.43
C THR A 106 7.59 -6.45 -3.98
N ALA A 107 7.92 -7.12 -2.88
CA ALA A 107 9.29 -7.25 -2.40
C ALA A 107 10.19 -7.99 -3.40
N ASN A 108 9.62 -8.94 -4.17
CA ASN A 108 10.37 -9.69 -5.18
C ASN A 108 10.49 -8.98 -6.53
N LEU A 109 9.58 -8.07 -6.87
CA LEU A 109 9.61 -7.34 -8.13
C LEU A 109 10.13 -5.92 -7.96
N LEU A 110 9.43 -5.09 -7.18
CA LEU A 110 9.78 -3.68 -7.00
C LEU A 110 11.13 -3.51 -6.29
N TYR A 111 11.35 -4.26 -5.20
CA TYR A 111 12.63 -4.17 -4.49
C TYR A 111 13.78 -4.60 -5.38
N GLU A 112 13.67 -5.74 -6.04
CA GLU A 112 14.77 -6.26 -6.88
C GLU A 112 15.04 -5.36 -8.09
N ARG A 113 14.02 -4.85 -8.79
CA ARG A 113 14.20 -4.06 -10.01
C ARG A 113 14.54 -2.60 -9.77
N VAL A 114 14.10 -2.01 -8.64
CA VAL A 114 14.24 -0.58 -8.36
C VAL A 114 15.01 -0.32 -7.07
N ASN A 115 14.51 -0.83 -5.94
CA ASN A 115 15.01 -0.44 -4.63
C ASN A 115 16.46 -0.88 -4.40
N ARG A 116 16.85 -2.08 -4.85
CA ARG A 116 18.25 -2.54 -4.76
C ARG A 116 19.22 -1.57 -5.38
N LYS A 117 18.89 -1.03 -6.56
CA LYS A 117 19.71 -0.04 -7.25
C LYS A 117 19.78 1.28 -6.46
N ILE A 118 18.63 1.77 -6.00
CA ILE A 118 18.55 3.04 -5.25
C ILE A 118 19.29 2.93 -3.91
N HIS A 119 19.16 1.79 -3.21
CA HIS A 119 19.82 1.55 -1.92
C HIS A 119 21.27 1.09 -2.04
N GLY A 120 21.83 1.00 -3.24
CA GLY A 120 23.20 0.52 -3.45
C GLY A 120 23.44 -0.95 -3.09
N SER A 121 22.36 -1.77 -3.06
CA SER A 121 22.39 -3.18 -2.62
C SER A 121 22.75 -4.17 -3.74
N GLY A 122 23.28 -3.71 -4.87
CA GLY A 122 23.74 -4.53 -6.00
C GLY A 122 22.68 -4.77 -7.07
N TYR A 123 22.86 -5.85 -7.83
CA TYR A 123 22.01 -6.20 -8.96
C TYR A 123 20.78 -7.06 -8.53
N PRO A 124 19.72 -7.07 -9.36
CA PRO A 124 18.53 -7.91 -9.11
C PRO A 124 18.87 -9.40 -9.02
N VAL A 125 18.25 -10.10 -8.06
CA VAL A 125 18.33 -11.56 -7.93
C VAL A 125 17.27 -12.20 -8.83
N SER A 126 17.70 -12.83 -9.93
CA SER A 126 16.78 -13.43 -10.93
C SER A 126 15.79 -14.43 -10.33
N ALA A 127 16.18 -15.19 -9.31
CA ALA A 127 15.29 -16.16 -8.66
C ALA A 127 14.10 -15.44 -7.98
N ASN A 128 14.35 -14.32 -7.29
CA ASN A 128 13.31 -13.53 -6.63
C ASN A 128 12.37 -12.91 -7.66
N VAL A 129 12.92 -12.31 -8.74
CA VAL A 129 12.11 -11.74 -9.83
C VAL A 129 11.20 -12.81 -10.46
N LYS A 130 11.71 -14.02 -10.73
CA LYS A 130 10.89 -15.14 -11.25
C LYS A 130 9.81 -15.58 -10.26
N ALA A 131 10.13 -15.63 -8.97
CA ALA A 131 9.16 -15.96 -7.91
C ALA A 131 8.02 -14.93 -7.85
N GLY A 132 8.35 -13.63 -7.84
CA GLY A 132 7.36 -12.55 -7.86
C GLY A 132 6.47 -12.58 -9.10
N ALA A 133 7.06 -12.76 -10.28
CA ALA A 133 6.33 -12.87 -11.55
C ALA A 133 5.41 -14.11 -11.63
N LYS A 134 5.72 -15.16 -10.89
CA LYS A 134 4.83 -16.33 -10.73
C LYS A 134 3.71 -16.03 -9.73
N ALA A 135 4.07 -15.44 -8.58
CA ALA A 135 3.13 -15.20 -7.49
C ALA A 135 2.03 -14.19 -7.87
N ILE A 136 2.35 -13.11 -8.61
CA ILE A 136 1.37 -12.10 -9.01
C ILE A 136 0.18 -12.71 -9.75
N LYS A 137 0.37 -13.77 -10.52
CA LYS A 137 -0.70 -14.45 -11.26
C LYS A 137 -1.76 -15.03 -10.32
N PHE A 138 -1.32 -15.70 -9.25
CA PHE A 138 -2.22 -16.22 -8.23
C PHE A 138 -3.02 -15.11 -7.53
N HIS A 139 -2.37 -13.99 -7.23
CA HIS A 139 -3.04 -12.87 -6.58
C HIS A 139 -4.05 -12.17 -7.49
N LEU A 140 -3.74 -12.01 -8.78
CA LEU A 140 -4.70 -11.48 -9.76
C LEU A 140 -5.90 -12.43 -9.94
N ASP A 141 -5.69 -13.76 -9.96
CA ASP A 141 -6.78 -14.73 -10.00
C ASP A 141 -7.65 -14.68 -8.75
N TYR A 142 -7.03 -14.51 -7.57
CA TYR A 142 -7.77 -14.33 -6.32
C TYR A 142 -8.58 -13.01 -6.31
N MET A 143 -8.01 -11.91 -6.80
CA MET A 143 -8.74 -10.64 -6.93
C MET A 143 -9.91 -10.79 -7.91
N THR A 144 -9.72 -11.48 -9.03
CA THR A 144 -10.80 -11.78 -9.98
C THR A 144 -11.94 -12.51 -9.29
N TRP A 145 -11.63 -13.59 -8.55
CA TRP A 145 -12.63 -14.35 -7.80
C TRP A 145 -13.41 -13.49 -6.78
N LEU A 146 -12.75 -12.54 -6.11
CA LEU A 146 -13.43 -11.60 -5.21
C LEU A 146 -14.39 -10.69 -5.98
N LEU A 147 -13.96 -10.14 -7.12
CA LEU A 147 -14.70 -9.16 -7.93
C LEU A 147 -15.82 -9.79 -8.76
N ASP A 148 -15.78 -11.10 -9.02
CA ASP A 148 -16.88 -11.83 -9.69
C ASP A 148 -18.20 -11.76 -8.91
N ASN A 149 -18.14 -11.55 -7.58
CA ASN A 149 -19.30 -11.53 -6.70
C ASN A 149 -19.41 -10.25 -5.85
N ARG A 150 -18.54 -9.28 -6.08
CA ARG A 150 -18.45 -8.05 -5.28
C ARG A 150 -18.17 -6.86 -6.18
N ARG A 151 -18.68 -5.71 -5.81
CA ARG A 151 -18.37 -4.46 -6.50
C ARG A 151 -16.96 -3.95 -6.18
N TRP A 152 -16.51 -4.12 -4.92
CA TRP A 152 -15.19 -3.81 -4.40
C TRP A 152 -14.59 -5.04 -3.74
N LEU A 153 -13.30 -5.06 -3.48
CA LEU A 153 -12.62 -6.26 -2.99
C LEU A 153 -13.22 -6.83 -1.70
N ALA A 154 -13.67 -5.96 -0.79
CA ALA A 154 -14.24 -6.38 0.50
C ALA A 154 -15.77 -6.44 0.55
N GLY A 155 -16.47 -6.00 -0.51
CA GLY A 155 -17.94 -5.96 -0.55
C GLY A 155 -18.47 -4.95 -1.56
N ASP A 156 -19.55 -4.23 -1.18
CA ASP A 156 -20.27 -3.33 -2.09
C ASP A 156 -19.79 -1.88 -2.03
N GLU A 157 -18.96 -1.53 -1.05
CA GLU A 157 -18.44 -0.19 -0.84
C GLU A 157 -16.90 -0.15 -0.93
N LEU A 158 -16.38 0.98 -1.45
CA LEU A 158 -14.94 1.26 -1.45
C LEU A 158 -14.39 1.24 -0.03
N SER A 159 -13.23 0.61 0.16
CA SER A 159 -12.67 0.39 1.49
C SER A 159 -11.14 0.50 1.53
N LEU A 160 -10.55 0.44 2.73
CA LEU A 160 -9.10 0.36 2.90
C LEU A 160 -8.48 -0.88 2.22
N ALA A 161 -9.25 -1.95 2.00
CA ALA A 161 -8.79 -3.12 1.27
C ALA A 161 -8.44 -2.78 -0.18
N ASP A 162 -9.29 -1.97 -0.83
CA ASP A 162 -9.08 -1.51 -2.19
C ASP A 162 -7.86 -0.59 -2.27
N PHE A 163 -7.67 0.29 -1.29
CA PHE A 163 -6.49 1.16 -1.25
C PHE A 163 -5.20 0.39 -1.02
N SER A 164 -5.21 -0.65 -0.17
CA SER A 164 -4.04 -1.52 0.01
C SER A 164 -3.69 -2.25 -1.28
N ALA A 165 -4.68 -2.82 -1.97
CA ALA A 165 -4.49 -3.50 -3.24
C ALA A 165 -4.00 -2.56 -4.36
N ALA A 166 -4.71 -1.42 -4.55
CA ALA A 166 -4.36 -0.43 -5.57
C ALA A 166 -2.96 0.15 -5.35
N ALA A 167 -2.59 0.41 -4.09
CA ALA A 167 -1.26 0.90 -3.75
C ALA A 167 -0.15 -0.09 -4.15
N GLN A 168 -0.35 -1.39 -3.92
CA GLN A 168 0.59 -2.44 -4.32
C GLN A 168 0.66 -2.55 -5.85
N LEU A 169 -0.49 -2.68 -6.51
CA LEU A 169 -0.55 -2.81 -7.97
C LEU A 169 0.00 -1.59 -8.68
N SER A 170 -0.30 -0.37 -8.21
CA SER A 170 0.19 0.86 -8.85
C SER A 170 1.72 0.98 -8.83
N ALA A 171 2.39 0.44 -7.79
CA ALA A 171 3.84 0.42 -7.74
C ALA A 171 4.44 -0.59 -8.74
N LEU A 172 3.74 -1.72 -8.96
CA LEU A 172 4.13 -2.74 -9.92
C LEU A 172 3.79 -2.34 -11.37
N ASP A 173 2.66 -1.66 -11.57
CA ASP A 173 2.25 -1.11 -12.86
C ASP A 173 3.26 -0.07 -13.36
N TYR A 174 3.75 0.78 -12.47
CA TYR A 174 4.80 1.75 -12.78
C TYR A 174 6.08 1.11 -13.35
N ILE A 175 6.40 -0.12 -12.95
CA ILE A 175 7.54 -0.88 -13.47
C ILE A 175 7.16 -1.90 -14.55
N CYS A 176 5.93 -1.84 -15.08
CA CYS A 176 5.39 -2.68 -16.14
C CYS A 176 5.35 -4.19 -15.77
N ASP A 177 5.16 -4.52 -14.51
CA ASP A 177 5.11 -5.91 -14.03
C ASP A 177 3.66 -6.43 -13.82
N VAL A 178 2.63 -5.68 -14.22
CA VAL A 178 1.21 -6.12 -14.16
C VAL A 178 0.72 -6.49 -15.55
N ASP A 179 0.31 -7.75 -15.72
CA ASP A 179 -0.36 -8.20 -16.94
C ASP A 179 -1.87 -7.95 -16.85
N TRP A 180 -2.30 -6.76 -17.29
CA TRP A 180 -3.70 -6.36 -17.30
C TRP A 180 -4.62 -7.20 -18.21
N ASN A 181 -4.05 -7.96 -19.15
CA ASN A 181 -4.84 -8.84 -20.01
C ASN A 181 -5.28 -10.13 -19.30
N ARG A 182 -4.69 -10.43 -18.14
CA ARG A 182 -5.03 -11.61 -17.36
C ARG A 182 -6.42 -11.56 -16.74
N SER A 183 -6.90 -10.36 -16.37
CA SER A 183 -8.19 -10.18 -15.72
C SER A 183 -8.82 -8.85 -16.10
N ALA A 184 -9.90 -8.91 -16.86
CA ALA A 184 -10.71 -7.74 -17.18
C ALA A 184 -11.32 -7.13 -15.89
N ALA A 185 -11.82 -7.98 -14.98
CA ALA A 185 -12.44 -7.52 -13.74
C ALA A 185 -11.46 -6.72 -12.87
N VAL A 186 -10.23 -7.18 -12.72
CA VAL A 186 -9.20 -6.44 -11.96
C VAL A 186 -8.79 -5.16 -12.67
N LYS A 187 -8.70 -5.19 -14.00
CA LYS A 187 -8.39 -4.00 -14.80
C LYS A 187 -9.48 -2.93 -14.68
N ASP A 188 -10.75 -3.33 -14.75
CA ASP A 188 -11.89 -2.42 -14.66
C ASP A 188 -12.07 -1.85 -13.24
N TRP A 189 -11.71 -2.64 -12.22
CA TRP A 189 -11.70 -2.20 -10.82
C TRP A 189 -10.58 -1.19 -10.56
N TYR A 190 -9.38 -1.38 -11.15
CA TYR A 190 -8.20 -0.52 -10.96
C TYR A 190 -8.34 0.83 -11.68
#